data_74ae1cde4c01518aafa2e907e24b6608
#
_entry.id   74ae1cde4c01518aafa2e907e24b6608
#
_cell.length_a   1.000
_cell.length_b   1.000
_cell.length_c   1.000
_cell.angle_alpha   90.00
_cell.angle_beta   90.00
_cell.angle_gamma   90.00
#
_symmetry.space_group_name_H-M   'P 1'
#
loop_
_entity.id
_entity.type
_entity.pdbx_description
1 polymer ?
#
loop_
_entity_poly.entity_id
_entity_poly.type
_entity_poly.pdbx_seq_one_letter_code
_entity_poly.pdbx_strand_id
1 'polypeptide(L)'
;LLEREFSEICGAFGQLLRICALRYALVTRLGERVVADIRKAVFGRVIGLSPSFFERVMTGEVLSRITTDTTLILSVLGSSISIALRNVLLFFGGMILMLFTSAKLTGMVLLIVPAVVVPILVLGRKMRKLSRENQDWIAASSGNASEALLSVQTVQAFTHEEISRNAFGDVTEKSFDAARRRIWTRAQMTAIVIFLVFTGIVGVLWIGATDVRNGTMSAGELVQFVIYAVMVAGSVAALSEIFGELQRAAGATERLVELLHAEDTVNDPEQPLTLPEPVKGEITFEDVHFAYPSRPGVAALDGVNLRIAPGETGAGVGPSGAGKTTIIQLIQRFYDPDAGAICLDGMRVDGLTRDAFRKHIALVPQDPVIFAAS
;
A
#
# COMPACT_ATOMS: atom_id res chain seq x y z
N LEU A 1 -21.43 -54.23 -7.67
CA LEU A 1 -20.52 -53.68 -6.63
C LEU A 1 -19.76 -52.49 -7.17
N LEU A 2 -19.04 -52.58 -8.27
CA LEU A 2 -18.24 -51.50 -8.86
C LEU A 2 -19.06 -50.24 -9.22
N GLU A 3 -20.28 -50.39 -9.76
CA GLU A 3 -21.15 -49.26 -10.09
C GLU A 3 -21.63 -48.49 -8.85
N ARG A 4 -21.87 -49.21 -7.74
CA ARG A 4 -22.30 -48.58 -6.50
C ARG A 4 -21.16 -47.80 -5.83
N GLU A 5 -19.96 -48.39 -5.77
CA GLU A 5 -18.78 -47.69 -5.28
C GLU A 5 -18.41 -46.47 -6.13
N PHE A 6 -18.53 -46.58 -7.47
CA PHE A 6 -18.30 -45.46 -8.36
C PHE A 6 -19.32 -44.32 -8.16
N SER A 7 -20.60 -44.68 -7.95
CA SER A 7 -21.65 -43.70 -7.64
C SER A 7 -21.42 -42.99 -6.30
N GLU A 8 -20.97 -43.73 -5.27
CA GLU A 8 -20.64 -43.16 -3.97
C GLU A 8 -19.42 -42.22 -4.05
N ILE A 9 -18.38 -42.59 -4.80
CA ILE A 9 -17.22 -41.73 -5.08
C ILE A 9 -17.61 -40.45 -5.83
N CYS A 10 -18.43 -40.58 -6.87
CA CYS A 10 -18.93 -39.43 -7.61
C CYS A 10 -19.80 -38.51 -6.74
N GLY A 11 -20.62 -39.07 -5.86
CA GLY A 11 -21.42 -38.33 -4.89
C GLY A 11 -20.56 -37.55 -3.89
N ALA A 12 -19.54 -38.21 -3.32
CA ALA A 12 -18.60 -37.59 -2.41
C ALA A 12 -17.79 -36.45 -3.08
N PHE A 13 -17.36 -36.68 -4.33
CA PHE A 13 -16.67 -35.68 -5.12
C PHE A 13 -17.57 -34.46 -5.43
N GLY A 14 -18.84 -34.70 -5.75
CA GLY A 14 -19.84 -33.64 -5.97
C GLY A 14 -20.09 -32.81 -4.70
N GLN A 15 -20.13 -33.44 -3.53
CA GLN A 15 -20.25 -32.75 -2.26
C GLN A 15 -19.00 -31.92 -1.96
N LEU A 16 -17.81 -32.47 -2.17
CA LEU A 16 -16.53 -31.77 -1.98
C LEU A 16 -16.44 -30.51 -2.87
N LEU A 17 -16.82 -30.61 -4.14
CA LEU A 17 -16.88 -29.47 -5.06
C LEU A 17 -17.82 -28.37 -4.57
N ARG A 18 -19.02 -28.75 -4.07
CA ARG A 18 -19.99 -27.79 -3.53
C ARG A 18 -19.44 -27.08 -2.28
N ILE A 19 -18.80 -27.80 -1.38
CA ILE A 19 -18.19 -27.23 -0.18
C ILE A 19 -17.06 -26.28 -0.55
N CYS A 20 -16.20 -26.64 -1.49
CA CYS A 20 -15.12 -25.79 -1.99
C CYS A 20 -15.65 -24.51 -2.66
N ALA A 21 -16.69 -24.64 -3.48
CA ALA A 21 -17.32 -23.49 -4.15
C ALA A 21 -17.99 -22.54 -3.13
N LEU A 22 -18.74 -23.10 -2.18
CA LEU A 22 -19.40 -22.31 -1.13
C LEU A 22 -18.36 -21.59 -0.25
N ARG A 23 -17.33 -22.31 0.18
CA ARG A 23 -16.20 -21.70 0.94
C ARG A 23 -15.58 -20.54 0.16
N TYR A 24 -15.26 -20.73 -1.13
CA TYR A 24 -14.68 -19.69 -1.96
C TYR A 24 -15.59 -18.47 -2.05
N ALA A 25 -16.89 -18.70 -2.33
CA ALA A 25 -17.86 -17.61 -2.45
C ALA A 25 -18.02 -16.82 -1.14
N LEU A 26 -18.09 -17.52 0.01
CA LEU A 26 -18.25 -16.86 1.31
C LEU A 26 -17.00 -16.07 1.72
N VAL A 27 -15.81 -16.64 1.54
CA VAL A 27 -14.54 -15.98 1.90
C VAL A 27 -14.29 -14.76 1.00
N THR A 28 -14.52 -14.91 -0.32
CA THR A 28 -14.35 -13.79 -1.25
C THR A 28 -15.36 -12.69 -0.96
N ARG A 29 -16.65 -13.03 -0.73
CA ARG A 29 -17.67 -12.05 -0.35
C ARG A 29 -17.33 -11.30 0.93
N LEU A 30 -16.79 -12.00 1.95
CA LEU A 30 -16.34 -11.37 3.19
C LEU A 30 -15.18 -10.40 2.91
N GLY A 31 -14.19 -10.80 2.13
CA GLY A 31 -13.07 -9.96 1.75
C GLY A 31 -13.51 -8.68 1.03
N GLU A 32 -14.38 -8.81 0.02
CA GLU A 32 -14.96 -7.66 -0.70
C GLU A 32 -15.73 -6.73 0.22
N ARG A 33 -16.52 -7.28 1.17
CA ARG A 33 -17.26 -6.47 2.14
C ARG A 33 -16.32 -5.67 3.05
N VAL A 34 -15.31 -6.32 3.61
CA VAL A 34 -14.31 -5.67 4.46
C VAL A 34 -13.60 -4.54 3.71
N VAL A 35 -13.16 -4.80 2.47
CA VAL A 35 -12.51 -3.79 1.65
C VAL A 35 -13.44 -2.62 1.32
N ALA A 36 -14.71 -2.89 1.00
CA ALA A 36 -15.68 -1.84 0.76
C ALA A 36 -15.89 -0.95 2.01
N ASP A 37 -15.93 -1.55 3.19
CA ASP A 37 -16.07 -0.81 4.44
C ASP A 37 -14.83 0.00 4.80
N ILE A 38 -13.62 -0.55 4.57
CA ILE A 38 -12.36 0.19 4.72
C ILE A 38 -12.33 1.40 3.77
N ARG A 39 -12.65 1.20 2.49
CA ARG A 39 -12.70 2.30 1.50
C ARG A 39 -13.64 3.43 1.93
N LYS A 40 -14.84 3.06 2.40
CA LYS A 40 -15.82 4.04 2.89
C LYS A 40 -15.31 4.78 4.12
N ALA A 41 -14.72 4.07 5.08
CA ALA A 41 -14.20 4.66 6.30
C ALA A 41 -13.05 5.63 6.01
N VAL A 42 -12.07 5.21 5.20
CA VAL A 42 -10.93 6.05 4.81
C VAL A 42 -11.39 7.27 4.02
N PHE A 43 -12.25 7.08 3.01
CA PHE A 43 -12.77 8.21 2.24
C PHE A 43 -13.56 9.18 3.11
N GLY A 44 -14.45 8.65 3.98
CA GLY A 44 -15.25 9.48 4.92
C GLY A 44 -14.37 10.28 5.89
N ARG A 45 -13.24 9.71 6.34
CA ARG A 45 -12.28 10.44 7.18
C ARG A 45 -11.56 11.52 6.39
N VAL A 46 -10.97 11.16 5.25
CA VAL A 46 -10.11 12.05 4.48
C VAL A 46 -10.88 13.24 3.88
N ILE A 47 -12.11 13.03 3.39
CA ILE A 47 -12.92 14.13 2.82
C ILE A 47 -13.31 15.19 3.86
N GLY A 48 -13.29 14.82 5.14
CA GLY A 48 -13.57 15.74 6.25
C GLY A 48 -12.35 16.51 6.76
N LEU A 49 -11.14 16.19 6.31
CA LEU A 49 -9.91 16.85 6.73
C LEU A 49 -9.77 18.25 6.10
N SER A 50 -9.08 19.14 6.79
CA SER A 50 -8.80 20.50 6.31
C SER A 50 -7.82 20.49 5.12
N PRO A 51 -7.77 21.56 4.31
CA PRO A 51 -6.84 21.69 3.20
C PRO A 51 -5.37 21.54 3.59
N SER A 52 -5.00 21.86 4.82
CA SER A 52 -3.63 21.69 5.34
C SER A 52 -3.11 20.26 5.27
N PHE A 53 -4.00 19.27 5.34
CA PHE A 53 -3.65 17.87 5.12
C PHE A 53 -3.23 17.63 3.67
N PHE A 54 -3.97 18.19 2.71
CA PHE A 54 -3.71 18.02 1.28
C PHE A 54 -2.51 18.84 0.77
N GLU A 55 -2.02 19.82 1.53
CA GLU A 55 -0.74 20.47 1.25
C GLU A 55 0.46 19.53 1.52
N ARG A 56 0.32 18.60 2.47
CA ARG A 56 1.37 17.66 2.87
C ARG A 56 1.28 16.33 2.16
N VAL A 57 0.06 15.89 1.85
CA VAL A 57 -0.23 14.59 1.23
C VAL A 57 -0.87 14.81 -0.12
N MET A 58 -0.25 14.32 -1.18
CA MET A 58 -0.79 14.46 -2.54
C MET A 58 -2.11 13.68 -2.68
N THR A 59 -3.11 14.27 -3.33
CA THR A 59 -4.40 13.60 -3.62
C THR A 59 -4.21 12.27 -4.37
N GLY A 60 -3.22 12.18 -5.27
CA GLY A 60 -2.88 10.95 -5.97
C GLY A 60 -2.37 9.84 -5.04
N GLU A 61 -1.67 10.19 -3.96
CA GLU A 61 -1.23 9.24 -2.93
C GLU A 61 -2.43 8.68 -2.16
N VAL A 62 -3.34 9.54 -1.72
CA VAL A 62 -4.58 9.13 -1.05
C VAL A 62 -5.39 8.18 -1.92
N LEU A 63 -5.56 8.53 -3.20
CA LEU A 63 -6.28 7.70 -4.17
C LEU A 63 -5.60 6.33 -4.38
N SER A 64 -4.27 6.31 -4.49
CA SER A 64 -3.48 5.07 -4.58
C SER A 64 -3.65 4.20 -3.33
N ARG A 65 -3.64 4.79 -2.13
CA ARG A 65 -3.87 4.06 -0.88
C ARG A 65 -5.28 3.45 -0.82
N ILE A 66 -6.32 4.20 -1.23
CA ILE A 66 -7.71 3.72 -1.25
C ILE A 66 -7.93 2.61 -2.30
N THR A 67 -7.21 2.63 -3.43
CA THR A 67 -7.39 1.67 -4.52
C THR A 67 -6.42 0.49 -4.41
N THR A 68 -5.12 0.75 -4.48
CA THR A 68 -4.07 -0.27 -4.56
C THR A 68 -3.86 -0.98 -3.22
N ASP A 69 -3.74 -0.23 -2.11
CA ASP A 69 -3.47 -0.83 -0.80
C ASP A 69 -4.64 -1.68 -0.32
N THR A 70 -5.87 -1.27 -0.57
CA THR A 70 -7.05 -2.09 -0.24
C THR A 70 -7.14 -3.38 -1.07
N THR A 71 -6.62 -3.37 -2.31
CA THR A 71 -6.56 -4.59 -3.16
C THR A 71 -5.55 -5.60 -2.60
N LEU A 72 -4.44 -5.15 -2.00
CA LEU A 72 -3.50 -6.03 -1.31
C LEU A 72 -4.14 -6.71 -0.09
N ILE A 73 -4.96 -6.00 0.66
CA ILE A 73 -5.72 -6.58 1.78
C ILE A 73 -6.73 -7.60 1.27
N LEU A 74 -7.42 -7.30 0.15
CA LEU A 74 -8.38 -8.22 -0.46
C LEU A 74 -7.73 -9.54 -0.86
N SER A 75 -6.53 -9.52 -1.45
CA SER A 75 -5.82 -10.75 -1.86
C SER A 75 -5.53 -11.66 -0.66
N VAL A 76 -5.12 -11.06 0.47
CA VAL A 76 -4.83 -11.81 1.70
C VAL A 76 -6.11 -12.41 2.29
N LEU A 77 -7.16 -11.62 2.45
CA LEU A 77 -8.42 -12.08 3.03
C LEU A 77 -9.14 -13.08 2.12
N GLY A 78 -9.13 -12.86 0.81
CA GLY A 78 -9.86 -13.67 -0.16
C GLY A 78 -9.24 -15.03 -0.47
N SER A 79 -7.90 -15.13 -0.45
CA SER A 79 -7.22 -16.35 -0.90
C SER A 79 -6.09 -16.80 0.01
N SER A 80 -5.18 -15.89 0.42
CA SER A 80 -3.91 -16.28 1.04
C SER A 80 -4.08 -17.00 2.38
N ILE A 81 -5.04 -16.58 3.22
CA ILE A 81 -5.35 -17.25 4.49
C ILE A 81 -5.78 -18.71 4.28
N SER A 82 -6.67 -18.94 3.31
CA SER A 82 -7.16 -20.29 3.01
C SER A 82 -6.05 -21.19 2.44
N ILE A 83 -5.20 -20.62 1.58
CA ILE A 83 -4.06 -21.33 1.00
C ILE A 83 -3.01 -21.60 2.07
N ALA A 84 -2.76 -20.65 2.99
CA ALA A 84 -1.85 -20.83 4.11
C ALA A 84 -2.29 -21.98 5.01
N LEU A 85 -3.54 -22.00 5.45
CA LEU A 85 -4.07 -23.05 6.33
C LEU A 85 -3.94 -24.45 5.68
N ARG A 86 -4.30 -24.55 4.40
CA ARG A 86 -4.14 -25.82 3.67
C ARG A 86 -2.67 -26.25 3.60
N ASN A 87 -1.75 -25.34 3.27
CA ASN A 87 -0.34 -25.68 3.15
C ASN A 87 0.31 -25.97 4.52
N VAL A 88 -0.13 -25.35 5.60
CA VAL A 88 0.28 -25.71 6.97
C VAL A 88 -0.13 -27.15 7.29
N LEU A 89 -1.38 -27.53 6.99
CA LEU A 89 -1.85 -28.90 7.20
C LEU A 89 -1.09 -29.92 6.32
N LEU A 90 -0.83 -29.59 5.05
CA LEU A 90 -0.05 -30.41 4.14
C LEU A 90 1.41 -30.55 4.59
N PHE A 91 2.01 -29.48 5.09
CA PHE A 91 3.38 -29.50 5.61
C PHE A 91 3.52 -30.42 6.82
N PHE A 92 2.69 -30.21 7.86
CA PHE A 92 2.78 -31.02 9.08
C PHE A 92 2.31 -32.46 8.83
N GLY A 93 1.19 -32.64 8.11
CA GLY A 93 0.69 -33.98 7.73
C GLY A 93 1.70 -34.74 6.87
N GLY A 94 2.26 -34.09 5.83
CA GLY A 94 3.28 -34.70 4.99
C GLY A 94 4.56 -35.03 5.75
N MET A 95 5.02 -34.15 6.65
CA MET A 95 6.18 -34.39 7.50
C MET A 95 5.99 -35.62 8.44
N ILE A 96 4.81 -35.71 9.05
CA ILE A 96 4.44 -36.87 9.90
C ILE A 96 4.43 -38.12 9.05
N LEU A 97 3.80 -38.12 7.89
CA LEU A 97 3.73 -39.30 6.99
C LEU A 97 5.12 -39.73 6.50
N MET A 98 5.99 -38.76 6.15
CA MET A 98 7.38 -39.03 5.78
C MET A 98 8.12 -39.71 6.93
N LEU A 99 7.94 -39.25 8.18
CA LEU A 99 8.60 -39.80 9.35
C LEU A 99 8.16 -41.26 9.64
N PHE A 100 6.87 -41.54 9.45
CA PHE A 100 6.33 -42.90 9.59
C PHE A 100 6.81 -43.83 8.46
N THR A 101 6.97 -43.31 7.23
CA THR A 101 7.44 -44.10 6.07
C THR A 101 8.92 -44.43 6.22
N SER A 102 9.79 -43.45 6.53
CA SER A 102 11.22 -43.70 6.79
C SER A 102 11.83 -42.52 7.57
N ALA A 103 12.14 -42.73 8.84
CA ALA A 103 12.83 -41.75 9.67
C ALA A 103 14.26 -41.42 9.12
N LYS A 104 14.95 -42.42 8.52
CA LYS A 104 16.27 -42.29 7.94
C LYS A 104 16.27 -41.31 6.74
N LEU A 105 15.36 -41.53 5.77
CA LEU A 105 15.24 -40.66 4.60
C LEU A 105 14.72 -39.26 4.99
N THR A 106 13.80 -39.18 5.96
CA THR A 106 13.32 -37.89 6.50
C THR A 106 14.43 -37.07 7.13
N GLY A 107 15.31 -37.70 7.93
CA GLY A 107 16.48 -37.04 8.49
C GLY A 107 17.45 -36.51 7.39
N MET A 108 17.60 -37.26 6.30
CA MET A 108 18.39 -36.81 5.17
C MET A 108 17.78 -35.60 4.47
N VAL A 109 16.46 -35.60 4.22
CA VAL A 109 15.76 -34.44 3.67
C VAL A 109 15.93 -33.22 4.58
N LEU A 110 15.76 -33.39 5.90
CA LEU A 110 15.99 -32.32 6.86
C LEU A 110 17.42 -31.77 6.88
N LEU A 111 18.41 -32.58 6.52
CA LEU A 111 19.80 -32.13 6.36
C LEU A 111 20.02 -31.39 5.05
N ILE A 112 19.32 -31.76 3.97
CA ILE A 112 19.40 -31.08 2.67
C ILE A 112 18.80 -29.67 2.73
N VAL A 113 17.71 -29.47 3.50
CA VAL A 113 17.04 -28.18 3.61
C VAL A 113 17.99 -27.05 4.04
N PRO A 114 18.79 -27.13 5.10
CA PRO A 114 19.77 -26.11 5.44
C PRO A 114 20.81 -25.89 4.32
N ALA A 115 21.27 -26.96 3.67
CA ALA A 115 22.23 -26.86 2.58
C ALA A 115 21.70 -26.03 1.39
N VAL A 116 20.39 -26.07 1.14
CA VAL A 116 19.73 -25.25 0.11
C VAL A 116 19.43 -23.85 0.63
N VAL A 117 18.99 -23.71 1.88
CA VAL A 117 18.55 -22.43 2.46
C VAL A 117 19.73 -21.49 2.71
N VAL A 118 20.87 -21.99 3.16
CA VAL A 118 22.04 -21.14 3.45
C VAL A 118 22.53 -20.36 2.22
N PRO A 119 22.75 -20.94 1.04
CA PRO A 119 23.08 -20.18 -0.16
C PRO A 119 21.99 -19.13 -0.54
N ILE A 120 20.71 -19.46 -0.39
CA ILE A 120 19.60 -18.54 -0.65
C ILE A 120 19.68 -17.33 0.28
N LEU A 121 19.95 -17.53 1.57
CA LEU A 121 20.06 -16.43 2.55
C LEU A 121 21.29 -15.55 2.28
N VAL A 122 22.42 -16.14 1.97
CA VAL A 122 23.68 -15.42 1.70
C VAL A 122 23.57 -14.60 0.41
N LEU A 123 23.19 -15.25 -0.70
CA LEU A 123 23.03 -14.57 -1.98
C LEU A 123 21.83 -13.62 -2.01
N GLY A 124 20.77 -13.94 -1.27
CA GLY A 124 19.61 -13.09 -1.11
C GLY A 124 19.92 -11.74 -0.46
N ARG A 125 20.86 -11.66 0.48
CA ARG A 125 21.34 -10.39 1.04
C ARG A 125 22.03 -9.54 -0.03
N LYS A 126 22.89 -10.14 -0.84
CA LYS A 126 23.56 -9.48 -1.97
C LYS A 126 22.54 -9.01 -3.01
N MET A 127 21.56 -9.86 -3.33
CA MET A 127 20.46 -9.53 -4.25
C MET A 127 19.65 -8.31 -3.77
N ARG A 128 19.32 -8.22 -2.48
CA ARG A 128 18.60 -7.07 -1.92
C ARG A 128 19.38 -5.77 -2.09
N LYS A 129 20.70 -5.79 -1.84
CA LYS A 129 21.57 -4.62 -2.05
C LYS A 129 21.56 -4.18 -3.51
N LEU A 130 21.75 -5.12 -4.44
CA LEU A 130 21.78 -4.85 -5.88
C LEU A 130 20.41 -4.40 -6.41
N SER A 131 19.31 -4.93 -5.86
CA SER A 131 17.95 -4.47 -6.20
C SER A 131 17.72 -3.03 -5.78
N ARG A 132 18.17 -2.64 -4.59
CA ARG A 132 18.07 -1.25 -4.12
C ARG A 132 18.88 -0.32 -5.02
N GLU A 133 20.15 -0.65 -5.28
CA GLU A 133 21.00 0.12 -6.18
C GLU A 133 20.35 0.32 -7.57
N ASN A 134 19.77 -0.74 -8.14
CA ASN A 134 19.06 -0.64 -9.41
C ASN A 134 17.83 0.25 -9.34
N GLN A 135 17.06 0.21 -8.25
CA GLN A 135 15.90 1.09 -8.05
C GLN A 135 16.31 2.55 -7.89
N ASP A 136 17.41 2.83 -7.21
CA ASP A 136 17.93 4.18 -7.05
C ASP A 136 18.31 4.78 -8.43
N TRP A 137 18.94 3.99 -9.31
CA TRP A 137 19.26 4.42 -10.68
C TRP A 137 18.01 4.61 -11.56
N ILE A 138 16.98 3.75 -11.42
CA ILE A 138 15.70 3.94 -12.11
C ILE A 138 15.03 5.22 -11.64
N ALA A 139 15.03 5.51 -10.34
CA ALA A 139 14.47 6.75 -9.80
C ALA A 139 15.22 7.98 -10.31
N ALA A 140 16.56 7.94 -10.35
CA ALA A 140 17.38 9.01 -10.91
C ALA A 140 17.11 9.23 -12.41
N SER A 141 16.95 8.15 -13.20
CA SER A 141 16.60 8.22 -14.62
C SER A 141 15.22 8.86 -14.82
N SER A 142 14.23 8.46 -14.01
CA SER A 142 12.88 9.03 -14.05
C SER A 142 12.88 10.51 -13.64
N GLY A 143 13.70 10.89 -12.65
CA GLY A 143 13.88 12.29 -12.24
C GLY A 143 14.44 13.14 -13.37
N ASN A 144 15.54 12.72 -14.00
CA ASN A 144 16.13 13.43 -15.14
C ASN A 144 15.16 13.56 -16.31
N ALA A 145 14.41 12.49 -16.63
CA ALA A 145 13.41 12.54 -17.68
C ALA A 145 12.30 13.54 -17.35
N SER A 146 11.77 13.51 -16.12
CA SER A 146 10.71 14.43 -15.68
C SER A 146 11.17 15.87 -15.71
N GLU A 147 12.36 16.19 -15.23
CA GLU A 147 12.94 17.54 -15.26
C GLU A 147 13.07 18.06 -16.68
N ALA A 148 13.66 17.27 -17.57
CA ALA A 148 13.85 17.66 -18.97
C ALA A 148 12.52 17.84 -19.72
N LEU A 149 11.53 16.95 -19.50
CA LEU A 149 10.24 17.00 -20.17
C LEU A 149 9.34 18.12 -19.63
N LEU A 150 9.32 18.35 -18.32
CA LEU A 150 8.57 19.46 -17.73
C LEU A 150 9.14 20.83 -18.13
N SER A 151 10.46 20.89 -18.38
CA SER A 151 11.15 22.11 -18.81
C SER A 151 11.49 22.09 -20.30
N VAL A 152 10.76 21.33 -21.13
CA VAL A 152 11.12 21.11 -22.56
C VAL A 152 11.28 22.40 -23.35
N GLN A 153 10.45 23.40 -23.10
CA GLN A 153 10.57 24.70 -23.76
C GLN A 153 11.89 25.40 -23.43
N THR A 154 12.33 25.32 -22.18
CA THR A 154 13.63 25.85 -21.73
C THR A 154 14.78 25.08 -22.36
N VAL A 155 14.72 23.74 -22.35
CA VAL A 155 15.71 22.87 -22.98
C VAL A 155 15.88 23.24 -24.46
N GLN A 156 14.79 23.40 -25.21
CA GLN A 156 14.80 23.78 -26.64
C GLN A 156 15.24 25.22 -26.87
N ALA A 157 14.78 26.15 -26.01
CA ALA A 157 15.16 27.57 -26.17
C ALA A 157 16.68 27.81 -26.04
N PHE A 158 17.36 26.96 -25.24
CA PHE A 158 18.81 27.00 -25.04
C PHE A 158 19.58 25.96 -25.85
N THR A 159 18.94 25.23 -26.78
CA THR A 159 19.57 24.17 -27.60
C THR A 159 20.30 23.12 -26.75
N HIS A 160 19.68 22.73 -25.61
CA HIS A 160 20.29 21.87 -24.59
C HIS A 160 19.89 20.39 -24.74
N GLU A 161 19.24 20.00 -25.86
CA GLU A 161 18.66 18.67 -26.09
C GLU A 161 19.73 17.58 -26.07
N GLU A 162 20.90 17.84 -26.66
CA GLU A 162 22.00 16.85 -26.70
C GLU A 162 22.60 16.61 -25.32
N ILE A 163 22.76 17.65 -24.53
CA ILE A 163 23.28 17.53 -23.15
C ILE A 163 22.27 16.77 -22.28
N SER A 164 20.99 17.09 -22.39
CA SER A 164 19.92 16.38 -21.64
C SER A 164 19.84 14.90 -22.07
N ARG A 165 19.98 14.61 -23.37
CA ARG A 165 20.00 13.24 -23.91
C ARG A 165 21.19 12.44 -23.37
N ASN A 166 22.36 13.03 -23.34
CA ASN A 166 23.58 12.38 -22.85
C ASN A 166 23.48 12.13 -21.34
N ALA A 167 23.01 13.10 -20.56
CA ALA A 167 22.81 12.96 -19.13
C ALA A 167 21.82 11.83 -18.79
N PHE A 168 20.68 11.77 -19.50
CA PHE A 168 19.72 10.68 -19.37
C PHE A 168 20.31 9.33 -19.79
N GLY A 169 21.08 9.31 -20.90
CA GLY A 169 21.78 8.12 -21.39
C GLY A 169 22.73 7.55 -20.35
N ASP A 170 23.57 8.38 -19.75
CA ASP A 170 24.56 7.96 -18.73
C ASP A 170 23.91 7.34 -17.49
N VAL A 171 22.79 7.93 -17.03
CA VAL A 171 22.06 7.39 -15.88
C VAL A 171 21.37 6.07 -16.24
N THR A 172 20.85 5.96 -17.47
CA THR A 172 20.20 4.74 -17.97
C THR A 172 21.21 3.60 -18.11
N GLU A 173 22.43 3.87 -18.61
CA GLU A 173 23.51 2.87 -18.69
C GLU A 173 23.95 2.40 -17.29
N LYS A 174 24.06 3.29 -16.29
CA LYS A 174 24.32 2.91 -14.89
C LYS A 174 23.22 2.01 -14.33
N SER A 175 21.95 2.29 -14.66
CA SER A 175 20.82 1.44 -14.30
C SER A 175 20.94 0.04 -14.93
N PHE A 176 21.31 -0.02 -16.22
CA PHE A 176 21.52 -1.29 -16.92
C PHE A 176 22.67 -2.09 -16.31
N ASP A 177 23.80 -1.46 -15.97
CA ASP A 177 24.93 -2.14 -15.32
C ASP A 177 24.57 -2.69 -13.93
N ALA A 178 23.80 -1.96 -13.14
CA ALA A 178 23.27 -2.44 -11.87
C ALA A 178 22.32 -3.63 -12.08
N ALA A 179 21.44 -3.56 -13.08
CA ALA A 179 20.55 -4.65 -13.47
C ALA A 179 21.32 -5.88 -13.92
N ARG A 180 22.37 -5.73 -14.74
CA ARG A 180 23.23 -6.81 -15.23
C ARG A 180 23.90 -7.56 -14.06
N ARG A 181 24.46 -6.83 -13.08
CA ARG A 181 25.04 -7.44 -11.87
C ARG A 181 24.00 -8.21 -11.05
N ARG A 182 22.80 -7.67 -10.92
CA ARG A 182 21.68 -8.33 -10.26
C ARG A 182 21.26 -9.62 -10.97
N ILE A 183 21.14 -9.58 -12.31
CA ILE A 183 20.75 -10.74 -13.14
C ILE A 183 21.79 -11.86 -12.98
N TRP A 184 23.07 -11.57 -13.07
CA TRP A 184 24.14 -12.56 -12.88
C TRP A 184 24.13 -13.20 -11.49
N THR A 185 23.96 -12.39 -10.44
CA THR A 185 23.84 -12.91 -9.06
C THR A 185 22.61 -13.81 -8.92
N ARG A 186 21.49 -13.44 -9.54
CA ARG A 186 20.27 -14.26 -9.55
C ARG A 186 20.48 -15.57 -10.31
N ALA A 187 21.12 -15.52 -11.47
CA ALA A 187 21.43 -16.71 -12.27
C ALA A 187 22.30 -17.69 -11.50
N GLN A 188 23.36 -17.20 -10.84
CA GLN A 188 24.23 -18.03 -10.00
C GLN A 188 23.46 -18.67 -8.83
N MET A 189 22.64 -17.87 -8.13
CA MET A 189 21.78 -18.38 -7.05
C MET A 189 20.85 -19.48 -7.54
N THR A 190 20.18 -19.25 -8.68
CA THR A 190 19.25 -20.22 -9.27
C THR A 190 19.99 -21.50 -9.67
N ALA A 191 21.16 -21.41 -10.31
CA ALA A 191 21.96 -22.57 -10.69
C ALA A 191 22.40 -23.40 -9.47
N ILE A 192 22.87 -22.74 -8.40
CA ILE A 192 23.28 -23.42 -7.16
C ILE A 192 22.08 -24.11 -6.52
N VAL A 193 20.93 -23.45 -6.43
CA VAL A 193 19.72 -24.04 -5.83
C VAL A 193 19.25 -25.24 -6.64
N ILE A 194 19.16 -25.13 -7.96
CA ILE A 194 18.78 -26.25 -8.85
C ILE A 194 19.75 -27.42 -8.63
N PHE A 195 21.06 -27.17 -8.68
CA PHE A 195 22.08 -28.22 -8.49
C PHE A 195 21.91 -28.92 -7.12
N LEU A 196 21.75 -28.17 -6.04
CA LEU A 196 21.59 -28.75 -4.69
C LEU A 196 20.30 -29.55 -4.56
N VAL A 197 19.17 -29.03 -5.11
CA VAL A 197 17.89 -29.72 -5.08
C VAL A 197 17.96 -31.04 -5.86
N PHE A 198 18.47 -31.02 -7.09
CA PHE A 198 18.62 -32.24 -7.88
C PHE A 198 19.60 -33.24 -7.26
N THR A 199 20.73 -32.78 -6.71
CA THR A 199 21.65 -33.64 -5.97
C THR A 199 20.98 -34.26 -4.76
N GLY A 200 20.16 -33.50 -4.06
CA GLY A 200 19.35 -34.01 -2.93
C GLY A 200 18.35 -35.08 -3.33
N ILE A 201 17.61 -34.84 -4.43
CA ILE A 201 16.64 -35.81 -4.96
C ILE A 201 17.35 -37.12 -5.36
N VAL A 202 18.44 -37.02 -6.12
CA VAL A 202 19.23 -38.18 -6.55
C VAL A 202 19.79 -38.92 -5.34
N GLY A 203 20.29 -38.20 -4.32
CA GLY A 203 20.80 -38.79 -3.09
C GLY A 203 19.74 -39.57 -2.32
N VAL A 204 18.55 -38.99 -2.17
CA VAL A 204 17.40 -39.68 -1.50
C VAL A 204 16.99 -40.93 -2.28
N LEU A 205 16.89 -40.83 -3.61
CA LEU A 205 16.53 -41.97 -4.46
C LEU A 205 17.60 -43.06 -4.42
N TRP A 206 18.88 -42.70 -4.43
CA TRP A 206 20.00 -43.64 -4.36
C TRP A 206 19.96 -44.42 -3.04
N ILE A 207 19.82 -43.76 -1.90
CA ILE A 207 19.78 -44.38 -0.60
C ILE A 207 18.50 -45.22 -0.46
N GLY A 208 17.33 -44.65 -0.89
CA GLY A 208 16.06 -45.39 -0.87
C GLY A 208 16.10 -46.65 -1.74
N ALA A 209 16.66 -46.58 -2.97
CA ALA A 209 16.83 -47.77 -3.81
C ALA A 209 17.76 -48.81 -3.19
N THR A 210 18.79 -48.34 -2.46
CA THR A 210 19.68 -49.27 -1.72
C THR A 210 18.93 -49.95 -0.57
N ASP A 211 18.08 -49.22 0.16
CA ASP A 211 17.25 -49.77 1.23
C ASP A 211 16.20 -50.77 0.67
N VAL A 212 15.62 -50.49 -0.51
CA VAL A 212 14.74 -51.44 -1.21
C VAL A 212 15.49 -52.72 -1.59
N ARG A 213 16.70 -52.59 -2.15
CA ARG A 213 17.54 -53.75 -2.53
C ARG A 213 17.91 -54.61 -1.31
N ASN A 214 18.14 -53.96 -0.17
CA ASN A 214 18.50 -54.65 1.10
C ASN A 214 17.26 -55.24 1.82
N GLY A 215 16.04 -55.05 1.31
CA GLY A 215 14.80 -55.54 1.90
C GLY A 215 14.32 -54.79 3.15
N THR A 216 14.90 -53.61 3.44
CA THR A 216 14.52 -52.77 4.59
C THR A 216 13.37 -51.80 4.27
N MET A 217 13.03 -51.67 3.01
CA MET A 217 11.92 -50.80 2.48
C MET A 217 11.33 -51.47 1.25
N SER A 218 10.02 -51.32 1.03
CA SER A 218 9.39 -51.71 -0.24
C SER A 218 9.53 -50.65 -1.31
N ALA A 219 9.44 -51.03 -2.58
CA ALA A 219 9.44 -50.05 -3.70
C ALA A 219 8.24 -49.10 -3.61
N GLY A 220 7.08 -49.59 -3.10
CA GLY A 220 5.88 -48.75 -2.88
C GLY A 220 6.11 -47.65 -1.83
N GLU A 221 6.78 -48.01 -0.69
CA GLU A 221 7.13 -47.02 0.35
C GLU A 221 8.10 -45.96 -0.12
N LEU A 222 9.07 -46.30 -1.01
CA LEU A 222 9.95 -45.31 -1.60
C LEU A 222 9.19 -44.33 -2.48
N VAL A 223 8.28 -44.80 -3.35
CA VAL A 223 7.45 -43.94 -4.18
C VAL A 223 6.55 -43.05 -3.31
N GLN A 224 5.94 -43.60 -2.29
CA GLN A 224 5.11 -42.88 -1.33
C GLN A 224 5.91 -41.80 -0.60
N PHE A 225 7.12 -42.09 -0.17
CA PHE A 225 8.05 -41.14 0.44
C PHE A 225 8.35 -39.95 -0.49
N VAL A 226 8.66 -40.23 -1.76
CA VAL A 226 8.94 -39.17 -2.75
C VAL A 226 7.71 -38.28 -2.97
N ILE A 227 6.50 -38.84 -3.05
CA ILE A 227 5.27 -38.07 -3.17
C ILE A 227 5.09 -37.13 -1.98
N TYR A 228 5.30 -37.63 -0.76
CA TYR A 228 5.20 -36.81 0.44
C TYR A 228 6.29 -35.73 0.49
N ALA A 229 7.52 -36.04 0.09
CA ALA A 229 8.60 -35.08 0.04
C ALA A 229 8.31 -33.91 -0.94
N VAL A 230 7.76 -34.24 -2.12
CA VAL A 230 7.34 -33.21 -3.12
C VAL A 230 6.19 -32.37 -2.55
N MET A 231 5.22 -32.99 -1.89
CA MET A 231 4.09 -32.29 -1.28
C MET A 231 4.56 -31.32 -0.17
N VAL A 232 5.47 -31.77 0.71
CA VAL A 232 6.06 -30.92 1.77
C VAL A 232 6.86 -29.78 1.16
N ALA A 233 7.71 -30.04 0.17
CA ALA A 233 8.48 -29.01 -0.52
C ALA A 233 7.58 -27.96 -1.18
N GLY A 234 6.51 -28.39 -1.86
CA GLY A 234 5.50 -27.50 -2.44
C GLY A 234 4.79 -26.64 -1.40
N SER A 235 4.47 -27.22 -0.25
CA SER A 235 3.85 -26.49 0.86
C SER A 235 4.75 -25.40 1.43
N VAL A 236 6.06 -25.67 1.58
CA VAL A 236 7.04 -24.66 2.04
C VAL A 236 7.16 -23.52 1.05
N ALA A 237 7.20 -23.82 -0.26
CA ALA A 237 7.24 -22.79 -1.30
C ALA A 237 6.02 -21.89 -1.26
N ALA A 238 4.81 -22.47 -1.19
CA ALA A 238 3.56 -21.74 -1.10
C ALA A 238 3.48 -20.88 0.18
N LEU A 239 3.88 -21.40 1.33
CA LEU A 239 3.91 -20.64 2.59
C LEU A 239 4.89 -19.47 2.53
N SER A 240 6.04 -19.62 1.86
CA SER A 240 7.02 -18.55 1.66
C SER A 240 6.47 -17.43 0.78
N GLU A 241 5.70 -17.75 -0.25
CA GLU A 241 5.02 -16.76 -1.10
C GLU A 241 3.96 -15.98 -0.32
N ILE A 242 3.11 -16.71 0.43
CA ILE A 242 2.07 -16.11 1.27
C ILE A 242 2.67 -15.19 2.33
N PHE A 243 3.80 -15.56 2.93
CA PHE A 243 4.49 -14.70 3.89
C PHE A 243 4.89 -13.36 3.27
N GLY A 244 5.37 -13.37 2.01
CA GLY A 244 5.65 -12.15 1.26
C GLY A 244 4.39 -11.30 0.98
N GLU A 245 3.25 -11.94 0.68
CA GLU A 245 1.98 -11.25 0.51
C GLU A 245 1.47 -10.63 1.82
N LEU A 246 1.56 -11.36 2.93
CA LEU A 246 1.19 -10.85 4.25
C LEU A 246 2.01 -9.62 4.64
N GLN A 247 3.31 -9.59 4.37
CA GLN A 247 4.15 -8.43 4.65
C GLN A 247 3.76 -7.21 3.81
N ARG A 248 3.44 -7.40 2.54
CA ARG A 248 2.93 -6.31 1.68
C ARG A 248 1.59 -5.77 2.18
N ALA A 249 0.67 -6.66 2.55
CA ALA A 249 -0.63 -6.27 3.08
C ALA A 249 -0.52 -5.59 4.45
N ALA A 250 0.41 -6.01 5.30
CA ALA A 250 0.68 -5.35 6.58
C ALA A 250 1.14 -3.90 6.37
N GLY A 251 2.10 -3.65 5.47
CA GLY A 251 2.52 -2.29 5.13
C GLY A 251 1.39 -1.45 4.48
N ALA A 252 0.54 -2.07 3.66
CA ALA A 252 -0.63 -1.41 3.10
C ALA A 252 -1.66 -1.04 4.19
N THR A 253 -1.87 -1.94 5.15
CA THR A 253 -2.77 -1.70 6.30
C THR A 253 -2.25 -0.53 7.16
N GLU A 254 -0.96 -0.49 7.45
CA GLU A 254 -0.34 0.61 8.20
C GLU A 254 -0.61 1.97 7.55
N ARG A 255 -0.39 2.09 6.23
CA ARG A 255 -0.69 3.34 5.49
C ARG A 255 -2.17 3.74 5.48
N LEU A 256 -3.08 2.77 5.48
CA LEU A 256 -4.53 3.06 5.58
C LEU A 256 -4.92 3.48 6.99
N VAL A 257 -4.30 2.88 8.01
CA VAL A 257 -4.50 3.25 9.42
C VAL A 257 -3.97 4.67 9.69
N GLU A 258 -2.84 5.06 9.10
CA GLU A 258 -2.36 6.45 9.14
C GLU A 258 -3.41 7.44 8.61
N LEU A 259 -4.07 7.12 7.49
CA LEU A 259 -5.14 7.98 6.96
C LEU A 259 -6.37 8.04 7.86
N LEU A 260 -6.75 6.92 8.48
CA LEU A 260 -7.88 6.87 9.41
C LEU A 260 -7.63 7.67 10.70
N HIS A 261 -6.39 7.71 11.15
CA HIS A 261 -5.97 8.44 12.35
C HIS A 261 -5.33 9.80 12.04
N ALA A 262 -5.38 10.23 10.77
CA ALA A 262 -4.84 11.53 10.39
C ALA A 262 -5.50 12.63 11.23
N GLU A 263 -4.65 13.42 11.90
CA GLU A 263 -5.10 14.55 12.70
C GLU A 263 -5.45 15.73 11.79
N ASP A 264 -6.57 16.35 12.06
CA ASP A 264 -6.97 17.60 11.43
C ASP A 264 -6.40 18.78 12.22
N THR A 265 -5.98 19.81 11.52
CA THR A 265 -5.53 21.05 12.15
C THR A 265 -6.68 21.97 12.53
N VAL A 266 -7.84 21.78 11.91
CA VAL A 266 -9.07 22.55 12.19
C VAL A 266 -10.11 21.61 12.77
N ASN A 267 -10.34 21.70 14.07
CA ASN A 267 -11.28 20.85 14.77
C ASN A 267 -12.55 21.62 15.19
N ASP A 268 -13.69 20.94 15.13
CA ASP A 268 -14.91 21.47 15.69
C ASP A 268 -14.84 21.40 17.23
N PRO A 269 -15.33 22.41 17.94
CA PRO A 269 -15.30 22.43 19.40
C PRO A 269 -16.21 21.36 20.00
N GLU A 270 -15.83 20.82 21.16
CA GLU A 270 -16.65 19.83 21.88
C GLU A 270 -18.01 20.40 22.32
N GLN A 271 -18.06 21.70 22.62
CA GLN A 271 -19.27 22.41 22.97
C GLN A 271 -19.48 23.57 22.00
N PRO A 272 -20.13 23.32 20.85
CA PRO A 272 -20.29 24.33 19.81
C PRO A 272 -21.25 25.42 20.25
N LEU A 273 -20.91 26.65 19.94
CA LEU A 273 -21.78 27.80 20.05
C LEU A 273 -22.83 27.77 18.93
N THR A 274 -23.96 28.44 19.15
CA THR A 274 -25.03 28.57 18.15
C THR A 274 -25.07 30.00 17.65
N LEU A 275 -25.05 30.18 16.33
CA LEU A 275 -25.21 31.50 15.72
C LEU A 275 -26.61 32.09 16.02
N PRO A 276 -26.71 33.41 16.29
CA PRO A 276 -28.00 34.06 16.43
C PRO A 276 -28.73 34.10 15.09
N GLU A 277 -30.03 33.86 15.12
CA GLU A 277 -30.89 33.98 13.93
C GLU A 277 -31.70 35.28 13.97
N PRO A 278 -31.86 36.02 12.86
CA PRO A 278 -31.20 35.81 11.56
C PRO A 278 -29.72 36.23 11.59
N VAL A 279 -28.85 35.47 10.88
CA VAL A 279 -27.45 35.83 10.66
C VAL A 279 -27.38 37.07 9.78
N LYS A 280 -26.68 38.13 10.27
CA LYS A 280 -26.55 39.43 9.59
C LYS A 280 -25.39 39.45 8.61
N GLY A 281 -24.35 38.65 8.86
CA GLY A 281 -23.16 38.49 8.00
C GLY A 281 -22.07 39.52 8.27
N GLU A 282 -22.00 40.11 9.48
CA GLU A 282 -20.83 40.92 9.85
C GLU A 282 -19.62 40.03 10.08
N ILE A 283 -18.50 40.34 9.42
CA ILE A 283 -17.24 39.61 9.58
C ILE A 283 -16.20 40.56 10.18
N THR A 284 -15.55 40.13 11.25
CA THR A 284 -14.44 40.89 11.87
C THR A 284 -13.20 40.04 12.02
N PHE A 285 -12.03 40.64 11.74
CA PHE A 285 -10.69 40.13 12.03
C PHE A 285 -10.12 41.01 13.12
N GLU A 286 -9.65 40.42 14.20
CA GLU A 286 -9.09 41.10 15.35
C GLU A 286 -7.67 40.61 15.57
N ASP A 287 -6.69 41.45 15.22
CA ASP A 287 -5.25 41.16 15.36
C ASP A 287 -4.84 39.77 14.82
N VAL A 288 -5.29 39.45 13.60
CA VAL A 288 -5.13 38.10 13.04
C VAL A 288 -3.70 37.94 12.47
N HIS A 289 -3.02 36.90 12.99
CA HIS A 289 -1.74 36.41 12.50
C HIS A 289 -1.92 35.01 11.93
N PHE A 290 -1.31 34.76 10.78
CA PHE A 290 -1.38 33.44 10.14
C PHE A 290 -0.18 33.15 9.23
N ALA A 291 0.36 31.94 9.34
CA ALA A 291 1.34 31.38 8.42
C ALA A 291 0.86 30.02 7.92
N TYR A 292 1.07 29.72 6.63
CA TYR A 292 0.72 28.41 6.09
C TYR A 292 1.60 27.31 6.71
N PRO A 293 1.03 26.14 7.07
CA PRO A 293 1.79 25.00 7.61
C PRO A 293 2.93 24.54 6.69
N SER A 294 2.80 24.74 5.38
CA SER A 294 3.85 24.47 4.39
C SER A 294 5.02 25.47 4.41
N ARG A 295 4.85 26.65 5.04
CA ARG A 295 5.86 27.73 5.14
C ARG A 295 5.82 28.42 6.51
N PRO A 296 6.13 27.74 7.59
CA PRO A 296 5.91 28.24 8.96
C PRO A 296 6.76 29.47 9.35
N GLY A 297 7.76 29.82 8.53
CA GLY A 297 8.61 30.99 8.78
C GLY A 297 8.20 32.26 8.03
N VAL A 298 7.11 32.22 7.24
CA VAL A 298 6.66 33.36 6.42
C VAL A 298 5.22 33.68 6.79
N ALA A 299 5.01 34.77 7.52
CA ALA A 299 3.68 35.25 7.83
C ALA A 299 2.93 35.61 6.54
N ALA A 300 1.77 35.02 6.34
CA ALA A 300 0.85 35.37 5.26
C ALA A 300 -0.07 36.53 5.66
N LEU A 301 -0.41 36.61 6.95
CA LEU A 301 -1.07 37.74 7.59
C LEU A 301 -0.32 38.06 8.88
N ASP A 302 -0.15 39.37 9.18
CA ASP A 302 0.58 39.85 10.35
C ASP A 302 -0.18 41.03 10.99
N GLY A 303 -0.96 40.73 12.04
CA GLY A 303 -1.73 41.70 12.80
C GLY A 303 -2.88 42.36 12.02
N VAL A 304 -3.57 41.57 11.19
CA VAL A 304 -4.64 42.08 10.31
C VAL A 304 -5.90 42.38 11.12
N ASN A 305 -6.37 43.64 11.03
CA ASN A 305 -7.65 44.09 11.54
C ASN A 305 -8.54 44.47 10.37
N LEU A 306 -9.71 43.83 10.24
CA LEU A 306 -10.66 44.06 9.16
C LEU A 306 -12.09 43.94 9.71
N ARG A 307 -12.98 44.82 9.27
CA ARG A 307 -14.41 44.71 9.55
C ARG A 307 -15.18 44.88 8.26
N ILE A 308 -16.06 43.95 7.97
CA ILE A 308 -17.01 43.99 6.86
C ILE A 308 -18.41 44.02 7.47
N ALA A 309 -19.11 45.14 7.26
CA ALA A 309 -20.44 45.33 7.83
C ALA A 309 -21.50 44.51 7.09
N PRO A 310 -22.67 44.24 7.69
CA PRO A 310 -23.77 43.57 7.02
C PRO A 310 -24.18 44.28 5.74
N GLY A 311 -24.26 43.53 4.63
CA GLY A 311 -24.65 44.10 3.32
C GLY A 311 -23.57 44.91 2.61
N GLU A 312 -22.36 45.01 3.18
CA GLU A 312 -21.23 45.72 2.58
C GLU A 312 -20.60 44.90 1.45
N THR A 313 -20.18 45.60 0.38
CA THR A 313 -19.35 45.01 -0.67
C THR A 313 -17.90 45.47 -0.49
N GLY A 314 -17.03 44.56 -0.13
CA GLY A 314 -15.59 44.81 0.05
C GLY A 314 -14.77 44.32 -1.16
N ALA A 315 -13.69 45.01 -1.49
CA ALA A 315 -12.72 44.57 -2.48
C ALA A 315 -11.32 44.43 -1.87
N GLY A 316 -10.74 43.24 -1.90
CA GLY A 316 -9.35 43.00 -1.51
C GLY A 316 -8.41 43.34 -2.66
N VAL A 317 -7.67 44.44 -2.58
CA VAL A 317 -6.70 44.89 -3.56
C VAL A 317 -5.28 44.88 -3.02
N GLY A 318 -4.30 44.62 -3.86
CA GLY A 318 -2.89 44.55 -3.47
C GLY A 318 -2.04 43.72 -4.42
N PRO A 319 -0.71 43.76 -4.30
CA PRO A 319 0.20 42.96 -5.12
C PRO A 319 -0.01 41.44 -4.91
N SER A 320 0.61 40.62 -5.78
CA SER A 320 0.63 39.18 -5.59
C SER A 320 1.34 38.84 -4.27
N GLY A 321 0.77 37.92 -3.48
CA GLY A 321 1.32 37.57 -2.16
C GLY A 321 0.85 38.47 -1.00
N ALA A 322 0.00 39.49 -1.22
CA ALA A 322 -0.49 40.39 -0.15
C ALA A 322 -1.55 39.75 0.79
N GLY A 323 -1.73 38.43 0.81
CA GLY A 323 -2.65 37.77 1.72
C GLY A 323 -4.14 37.76 1.32
N LYS A 324 -4.51 38.28 0.12
CA LYS A 324 -5.93 38.36 -0.31
C LYS A 324 -6.65 37.01 -0.29
N THR A 325 -6.05 36.01 -0.89
CA THR A 325 -6.60 34.63 -0.90
C THR A 325 -6.62 34.03 0.50
N THR A 326 -5.62 34.35 1.33
CA THR A 326 -5.52 33.90 2.72
C THR A 326 -6.71 34.38 3.55
N ILE A 327 -7.12 35.64 3.38
CA ILE A 327 -8.31 36.19 4.07
C ILE A 327 -9.55 35.37 3.70
N ILE A 328 -9.75 35.06 2.41
CA ILE A 328 -10.90 34.25 1.95
C ILE A 328 -10.84 32.84 2.54
N GLN A 329 -9.66 32.21 2.58
CA GLN A 329 -9.49 30.87 3.12
C GLN A 329 -9.75 30.83 4.64
N LEU A 330 -9.37 31.85 5.37
CA LEU A 330 -9.66 32.00 6.79
C LEU A 330 -11.14 32.30 7.04
N ILE A 331 -11.80 33.11 6.20
CA ILE A 331 -13.26 33.32 6.25
C ILE A 331 -14.01 31.98 6.04
N GLN A 332 -13.50 31.09 5.20
CA GLN A 332 -14.07 29.74 4.99
C GLN A 332 -13.68 28.76 6.13
N ARG A 333 -12.84 29.18 7.05
CA ARG A 333 -12.25 28.33 8.08
C ARG A 333 -11.61 27.07 7.50
N PHE A 334 -10.85 27.24 6.42
CA PHE A 334 -9.98 26.18 5.89
C PHE A 334 -8.73 26.02 6.75
N TYR A 335 -8.39 27.06 7.48
CA TYR A 335 -7.35 27.15 8.49
C TYR A 335 -7.89 27.95 9.68
N ASP A 336 -7.40 27.68 10.90
CA ASP A 336 -7.57 28.57 12.04
C ASP A 336 -6.37 29.51 12.14
N PRO A 337 -6.50 30.76 12.59
CA PRO A 337 -5.40 31.70 12.73
C PRO A 337 -4.44 31.25 13.84
N ASP A 338 -3.14 31.58 13.70
CA ASP A 338 -2.12 31.30 14.72
C ASP A 338 -2.33 32.18 15.97
N ALA A 339 -2.80 33.40 15.78
CA ALA A 339 -3.19 34.32 16.85
C ALA A 339 -4.28 35.29 16.36
N GLY A 340 -4.95 35.92 17.30
CA GLY A 340 -6.09 36.80 17.05
C GLY A 340 -7.42 36.04 16.99
N ALA A 341 -8.46 36.69 16.44
CA ALA A 341 -9.77 36.09 16.30
C ALA A 341 -10.46 36.50 14.99
N ILE A 342 -11.26 35.58 14.46
CA ILE A 342 -12.18 35.86 13.36
C ILE A 342 -13.60 35.63 13.91
N CYS A 343 -14.48 36.60 13.69
CA CYS A 343 -15.84 36.52 14.18
C CYS A 343 -16.85 36.70 13.05
N LEU A 344 -17.98 36.00 13.18
CA LEU A 344 -19.20 36.17 12.41
C LEU A 344 -20.32 36.67 13.37
N ASP A 345 -20.88 37.84 13.10
CA ASP A 345 -21.85 38.49 13.95
C ASP A 345 -21.41 38.58 15.42
N GLY A 346 -20.13 38.87 15.67
CA GLY A 346 -19.54 38.98 17.00
C GLY A 346 -19.23 37.66 17.68
N MET A 347 -19.49 36.50 17.04
CA MET A 347 -19.17 35.18 17.56
C MET A 347 -17.90 34.61 16.89
N ARG A 348 -16.94 34.14 17.69
CA ARG A 348 -15.72 33.52 17.19
C ARG A 348 -16.03 32.31 16.34
N VAL A 349 -15.44 32.24 15.14
CA VAL A 349 -15.68 31.14 14.18
C VAL A 349 -15.10 29.80 14.66
N ASP A 350 -14.06 29.82 15.50
CA ASP A 350 -13.48 28.62 16.10
C ASP A 350 -14.38 28.00 17.19
N GLY A 351 -15.32 28.77 17.74
CA GLY A 351 -16.36 28.29 18.66
C GLY A 351 -17.57 27.66 17.98
N LEU A 352 -17.67 27.71 16.65
CA LEU A 352 -18.79 27.17 15.86
C LEU A 352 -18.38 25.83 15.20
N THR A 353 -19.36 24.98 14.85
CA THR A 353 -19.06 23.85 13.96
C THR A 353 -18.86 24.35 12.53
N ARG A 354 -17.98 23.70 11.77
CA ARG A 354 -17.75 24.04 10.36
C ARG A 354 -19.03 24.01 9.53
N ASP A 355 -19.89 23.05 9.78
CA ASP A 355 -21.18 22.92 9.08
C ASP A 355 -22.15 24.07 9.41
N ALA A 356 -22.28 24.45 10.68
CA ALA A 356 -23.14 25.55 11.07
C ALA A 356 -22.68 26.89 10.51
N PHE A 357 -21.37 27.10 10.45
CA PHE A 357 -20.73 28.30 9.94
C PHE A 357 -20.80 28.38 8.40
N ARG A 358 -20.35 27.35 7.68
CA ARG A 358 -20.26 27.35 6.22
C ARG A 358 -21.61 27.42 5.50
N LYS A 359 -22.68 27.05 6.15
CA LYS A 359 -24.08 27.20 5.60
C LYS A 359 -24.41 28.63 5.25
N HIS A 360 -23.78 29.60 5.89
CA HIS A 360 -24.06 31.03 5.70
C HIS A 360 -23.06 31.70 4.73
N ILE A 361 -22.14 30.92 4.15
CA ILE A 361 -21.09 31.44 3.27
C ILE A 361 -21.19 30.76 1.90
N ALA A 362 -21.20 31.55 0.83
CA ALA A 362 -21.07 31.06 -0.53
C ALA A 362 -19.71 31.48 -1.10
N LEU A 363 -19.01 30.54 -1.74
CA LEU A 363 -17.73 30.78 -2.40
C LEU A 363 -17.89 30.68 -3.91
N VAL A 364 -17.44 31.71 -4.63
CA VAL A 364 -17.31 31.67 -6.09
C VAL A 364 -15.81 31.70 -6.40
N PRO A 365 -15.19 30.55 -6.70
CA PRO A 365 -13.75 30.49 -6.99
C PRO A 365 -13.46 31.03 -8.40
N GLN A 366 -12.19 31.41 -8.63
CA GLN A 366 -11.70 31.87 -9.93
C GLN A 366 -11.81 30.76 -10.99
N ASP A 367 -11.50 29.52 -10.60
CA ASP A 367 -11.61 28.33 -11.44
C ASP A 367 -12.77 27.46 -10.90
N PRO A 368 -13.97 27.57 -11.48
CA PRO A 368 -15.14 26.86 -10.99
C PRO A 368 -15.03 25.36 -11.28
N VAL A 369 -15.29 24.54 -10.27
CA VAL A 369 -15.40 23.08 -10.41
C VAL A 369 -16.87 22.71 -10.59
N ILE A 370 -17.17 22.05 -11.71
CA ILE A 370 -18.53 21.55 -12.00
C ILE A 370 -18.55 20.06 -11.64
N PHE A 371 -19.37 19.71 -10.66
CA PHE A 371 -19.61 18.30 -10.33
C PHE A 371 -20.64 17.73 -11.30
N ALA A 372 -20.29 16.58 -11.92
CA ALA A 372 -21.22 15.79 -12.72
C ALA A 372 -22.15 15.00 -11.78
N ALA A 373 -23.00 15.72 -11.06
CA ALA A 373 -24.03 15.13 -10.20
C ALA A 373 -25.41 15.45 -10.76
N SER A 374 -26.28 14.46 -10.80
CA SER A 374 -27.70 14.60 -11.11
C SER A 374 -28.47 15.01 -9.87
#